data_8ff9fc0bb2cdeb39bac2e2e4b78f38a0
#
_entry.id   8ff9fc0bb2cdeb39bac2e2e4b78f38a0
#
_cell.length_a   1.000
_cell.length_b   1.000
_cell.length_c   1.000
_cell.angle_alpha   90.00
_cell.angle_beta   90.00
_cell.angle_gamma   90.00
#
_symmetry.space_group_name_H-M   'P 1'
#
loop_
_entity.id
_entity.type
_entity.pdbx_description
1 polymer ?
#
loop_
_entity_poly.entity_id
_entity_poly.type
_entity_poly.pdbx_seq_one_letter_code
_entity_poly.pdbx_strand_id
1 'polypeptide(L)'
;NELADFILIDTGAGISDQVLEFVMASPEVLLVSTPEPSSLTDAYSLLKALYRNPDFVEEETTIHIVTNRVNSRDEGQAIYEKVNSVVSKFLHGSLNYLGMIPQDAALERAVRQQKTVTMSDPNAKSARAISELADHLLNGTRQKTPVRWGIAQMFSSFLSNRK
;
A
#
# COMPACT_ATOMS: atom_id res chain seq x y z
N ASN A 1 -19.10 -11.59 -2.45
CA ASN A 1 -18.63 -11.84 -3.81
C ASN A 1 -18.01 -13.23 -3.87
N GLU A 2 -18.60 -14.11 -4.70
CA GLU A 2 -18.22 -15.53 -4.81
C GLU A 2 -16.96 -15.77 -5.69
N LEU A 3 -16.28 -14.71 -6.16
CA LEU A 3 -15.23 -14.82 -7.17
C LEU A 3 -13.80 -14.75 -6.62
N ALA A 4 -13.59 -14.14 -5.46
CA ALA A 4 -12.27 -14.01 -4.84
C ALA A 4 -12.37 -13.64 -3.36
N ASP A 5 -11.44 -14.17 -2.54
CA ASP A 5 -11.30 -13.81 -1.13
C ASP A 5 -10.62 -12.45 -0.95
N PHE A 6 -9.75 -12.07 -1.88
CA PHE A 6 -9.01 -10.81 -1.90
C PHE A 6 -9.01 -10.20 -3.30
N ILE A 7 -9.11 -8.88 -3.35
CA ILE A 7 -8.96 -8.08 -4.58
C ILE A 7 -7.83 -7.10 -4.35
N LEU A 8 -6.78 -7.18 -5.16
CA LEU A 8 -5.67 -6.22 -5.18
C LEU A 8 -5.87 -5.28 -6.36
N ILE A 9 -5.85 -3.96 -6.06
CA ILE A 9 -5.93 -2.91 -7.06
C ILE A 9 -4.55 -2.27 -7.15
N ASP A 10 -3.83 -2.53 -8.24
CA ASP A 10 -2.55 -1.89 -8.54
C ASP A 10 -2.81 -0.55 -9.21
N THR A 11 -2.40 0.53 -8.56
CA THR A 11 -2.58 1.89 -9.05
C THR A 11 -1.26 2.45 -9.58
N GLY A 12 -1.34 3.37 -10.52
CA GLY A 12 -0.18 4.18 -10.90
C GLY A 12 0.28 5.07 -9.73
N ALA A 13 1.52 5.55 -9.81
CA ALA A 13 2.01 6.57 -8.90
C ALA A 13 1.30 7.92 -9.14
N GLY A 14 1.21 8.74 -8.08
CA GLY A 14 0.66 10.09 -8.16
C GLY A 14 -0.61 10.30 -7.36
N ILE A 15 -1.25 11.45 -7.60
CA ILE A 15 -2.41 11.96 -6.84
C ILE A 15 -3.59 12.27 -7.77
N SER A 16 -3.73 11.53 -8.87
CA SER A 16 -4.88 11.71 -9.76
C SER A 16 -6.18 11.35 -9.05
N ASP A 17 -7.28 11.95 -9.50
CA ASP A 17 -8.61 11.67 -8.95
C ASP A 17 -8.92 10.17 -8.95
N GLN A 18 -8.54 9.46 -10.01
CA GLN A 18 -8.72 8.02 -10.11
C GLN A 18 -7.96 7.25 -9.01
N VAL A 19 -6.71 7.63 -8.70
CA VAL A 19 -5.94 7.02 -7.60
C VAL A 19 -6.62 7.28 -6.27
N LEU A 20 -7.05 8.51 -6.01
CA LEU A 20 -7.75 8.87 -4.77
C LEU A 20 -9.07 8.12 -4.63
N GLU A 21 -9.85 7.97 -5.69
CA GLU A 21 -11.09 7.20 -5.69
C GLU A 21 -10.84 5.73 -5.31
N PHE A 22 -9.80 5.08 -5.87
CA PHE A 22 -9.46 3.71 -5.51
C PHE A 22 -9.00 3.60 -4.06
N VAL A 23 -8.19 4.54 -3.58
CA VAL A 23 -7.72 4.56 -2.19
C VAL A 23 -8.89 4.73 -1.23
N MET A 24 -9.79 5.69 -1.48
CA MET A 24 -10.97 5.93 -0.64
C MET A 24 -11.97 4.77 -0.66
N ALA A 25 -12.06 4.02 -1.77
CA ALA A 25 -12.95 2.87 -1.88
C ALA A 25 -12.37 1.60 -1.21
N SER A 26 -11.10 1.61 -0.80
CA SER A 26 -10.41 0.44 -0.26
C SER A 26 -10.34 0.48 1.26
N PRO A 27 -10.74 -0.58 1.98
CA PRO A 27 -10.62 -0.65 3.43
C PRO A 27 -9.17 -0.77 3.91
N GLU A 28 -8.30 -1.32 3.05
CA GLU A 28 -6.88 -1.51 3.32
C GLU A 28 -6.06 -0.91 2.18
N VAL A 29 -5.09 -0.06 2.50
CA VAL A 29 -4.21 0.60 1.54
C VAL A 29 -2.77 0.23 1.84
N LEU A 30 -2.03 -0.23 0.83
CA LEU A 30 -0.60 -0.48 0.92
C LEU A 30 0.17 0.69 0.28
N LEU A 31 0.71 1.56 1.10
CA LEU A 31 1.57 2.65 0.68
C LEU A 31 3.01 2.18 0.65
N VAL A 32 3.57 1.99 -0.54
CA VAL A 32 4.95 1.54 -0.71
C VAL A 32 5.84 2.75 -0.96
N SER A 33 6.85 2.95 -0.11
CA SER A 33 7.81 4.05 -0.21
C SER A 33 9.24 3.54 -0.11
N THR A 34 10.18 4.29 -0.67
CA THR A 34 11.62 3.99 -0.64
C THR A 34 12.38 5.07 0.13
N PRO A 35 13.68 4.88 0.44
CA PRO A 35 14.50 5.90 1.10
C PRO A 35 14.69 7.18 0.28
N GLU A 36 14.43 7.16 -1.02
CA GLU A 36 14.62 8.31 -1.90
C GLU A 36 13.70 9.48 -1.52
N PRO A 37 14.25 10.71 -1.45
CA PRO A 37 13.49 11.91 -1.08
C PRO A 37 12.24 12.15 -1.94
N SER A 38 12.31 11.84 -3.24
CA SER A 38 11.17 11.94 -4.15
C SER A 38 10.01 11.01 -3.73
N SER A 39 10.32 9.74 -3.42
CA SER A 39 9.33 8.77 -2.98
C SER A 39 8.65 9.18 -1.67
N LEU A 40 9.40 9.74 -0.73
CA LEU A 40 8.85 10.26 0.52
C LEU A 40 7.93 11.48 0.28
N THR A 41 8.32 12.36 -0.65
CA THR A 41 7.53 13.52 -1.04
C THR A 41 6.22 13.10 -1.72
N ASP A 42 6.28 12.10 -2.61
CA ASP A 42 5.12 11.57 -3.31
C ASP A 42 4.16 10.89 -2.34
N ALA A 43 4.69 10.06 -1.42
CA ALA A 43 3.89 9.44 -0.36
C ALA A 43 3.17 10.48 0.51
N TYR A 44 3.88 11.54 0.94
CA TYR A 44 3.28 12.62 1.71
C TYR A 44 2.23 13.39 0.89
N SER A 45 2.48 13.65 -0.38
CA SER A 45 1.56 14.37 -1.26
C SER A 45 0.24 13.60 -1.44
N LEU A 46 0.32 12.28 -1.62
CA LEU A 46 -0.86 11.40 -1.67
C LEU A 46 -1.64 11.46 -0.36
N LEU A 47 -0.97 11.26 0.77
CA LEU A 47 -1.61 11.31 2.09
C LEU A 47 -2.25 12.67 2.35
N LYS A 48 -1.56 13.76 2.01
CA LYS A 48 -2.11 15.12 2.15
C LYS A 48 -3.36 15.33 1.29
N ALA A 49 -3.36 14.84 0.04
CA ALA A 49 -4.53 14.93 -0.83
C ALA A 49 -5.70 14.11 -0.27
N LEU A 50 -5.42 12.90 0.23
CA LEU A 50 -6.41 12.02 0.84
C LEU A 50 -7.04 12.64 2.09
N TYR A 51 -6.23 13.05 3.08
CA TYR A 51 -6.71 13.63 4.34
C TYR A 51 -7.39 15.00 4.18
N ARG A 52 -7.20 15.68 3.04
CA ARG A 52 -7.91 16.92 2.70
C ARG A 52 -9.18 16.69 1.89
N ASN A 53 -9.40 15.48 1.42
CA ASN A 53 -10.62 15.17 0.69
C ASN A 53 -11.79 15.06 1.68
N PRO A 54 -12.89 15.84 1.48
CA PRO A 54 -14.03 15.82 2.39
C PRO A 54 -14.77 14.47 2.44
N ASP A 55 -14.59 13.65 1.42
CA ASP A 55 -15.23 12.32 1.33
C ASP A 55 -14.37 11.20 1.96
N PHE A 56 -13.16 11.53 2.44
CA PHE A 56 -12.29 10.57 3.11
C PHE A 56 -12.70 10.38 4.57
N VAL A 57 -12.96 9.14 4.94
CA VAL A 57 -13.28 8.74 6.33
C VAL A 57 -12.14 7.86 6.85
N GLU A 58 -11.31 8.42 7.73
CA GLU A 58 -10.10 7.76 8.26
C GLU A 58 -10.43 6.44 8.97
N GLU A 59 -11.53 6.41 9.75
CA GLU A 59 -11.93 5.24 10.53
C GLU A 59 -12.32 4.04 9.66
N GLU A 60 -12.56 4.28 8.38
CA GLU A 60 -12.97 3.27 7.43
C GLU A 60 -11.83 2.74 6.56
N THR A 61 -10.64 3.36 6.63
CA THR A 61 -9.49 3.00 5.79
C THR A 61 -8.24 2.83 6.64
N THR A 62 -7.66 1.65 6.61
CA THR A 62 -6.38 1.38 7.25
C THR A 62 -5.25 1.58 6.26
N ILE A 63 -4.34 2.52 6.53
CA ILE A 63 -3.19 2.77 5.67
C ILE A 63 -1.95 2.11 6.26
N HIS A 64 -1.44 1.12 5.54
CA HIS A 64 -0.20 0.42 5.85
C HIS A 64 0.94 1.00 5.04
N ILE A 65 2.06 1.31 5.69
CA ILE A 65 3.29 1.66 4.98
C ILE A 65 4.24 0.46 4.91
N VAL A 66 4.77 0.23 3.72
CA VAL A 66 5.84 -0.72 3.42
C VAL A 66 7.06 0.06 2.96
N THR A 67 8.18 -0.09 3.66
CA THR A 67 9.44 0.55 3.27
C THR A 67 10.23 -0.40 2.37
N ASN A 68 10.41 -0.03 1.10
CA ASN A 68 11.03 -0.85 0.08
C ASN A 68 12.48 -0.39 -0.21
N ARG A 69 13.33 -1.30 -0.67
CA ARG A 69 14.72 -1.03 -1.04
C ARG A 69 15.57 -0.47 0.11
N VAL A 70 15.33 -0.94 1.31
CA VAL A 70 16.09 -0.55 2.50
C VAL A 70 17.24 -1.53 2.78
N ASN A 71 18.31 -1.05 3.42
CA ASN A 71 19.48 -1.86 3.73
C ASN A 71 19.36 -2.59 5.06
N SER A 72 18.50 -2.11 5.97
CA SER A 72 18.29 -2.70 7.29
C SER A 72 16.87 -2.48 7.80
N ARG A 73 16.50 -3.22 8.85
CA ARG A 73 15.23 -3.02 9.56
C ARG A 73 15.15 -1.65 10.20
N ASP A 74 16.27 -1.18 10.78
CA ASP A 74 16.35 0.13 11.44
C ASP A 74 16.14 1.26 10.44
N GLU A 75 16.70 1.16 9.23
CA GLU A 75 16.45 2.12 8.15
C GLU A 75 14.97 2.14 7.75
N GLY A 76 14.36 0.96 7.59
CA GLY A 76 12.95 0.85 7.28
C GLY A 76 12.05 1.47 8.35
N GLN A 77 12.35 1.19 9.61
CA GLN A 77 11.65 1.74 10.76
C GLN A 77 11.79 3.27 10.82
N ALA A 78 13.01 3.80 10.62
CA ALA A 78 13.25 5.24 10.65
C ALA A 78 12.49 5.99 9.53
N ILE A 79 12.36 5.39 8.35
CA ILE A 79 11.56 5.95 7.25
C ILE A 79 10.08 6.00 7.64
N TYR A 80 9.55 4.90 8.17
CA TYR A 80 8.17 4.86 8.68
C TYR A 80 7.94 5.96 9.72
N GLU A 81 8.78 6.04 10.75
CA GLU A 81 8.65 7.02 11.83
C GLU A 81 8.67 8.46 11.30
N LYS A 82 9.55 8.74 10.35
CA LYS A 82 9.61 10.06 9.70
C LYS A 82 8.31 10.40 8.98
N VAL A 83 7.75 9.50 8.17
CA VAL A 83 6.51 9.74 7.43
C VAL A 83 5.33 9.83 8.42
N ASN A 84 5.24 8.89 9.37
CA ASN A 84 4.15 8.87 10.36
C ASN A 84 4.16 10.11 11.26
N SER A 85 5.35 10.60 11.65
CA SER A 85 5.47 11.84 12.45
C SER A 85 4.92 13.06 11.69
N VAL A 86 5.18 13.17 10.38
CA VAL A 86 4.66 14.25 9.55
C VAL A 86 3.13 14.13 9.38
N VAL A 87 2.64 12.92 9.12
CA VAL A 87 1.19 12.63 8.99
C VAL A 87 0.47 12.97 10.30
N SER A 88 0.95 12.45 11.43
CA SER A 88 0.37 12.72 12.74
C SER A 88 0.34 14.21 13.08
N LYS A 89 1.45 14.92 12.82
CA LYS A 89 1.59 16.34 13.17
C LYS A 89 0.76 17.27 12.30
N PHE A 90 0.66 17.01 10.99
CA PHE A 90 0.11 17.96 10.02
C PHE A 90 -1.23 17.52 9.42
N LEU A 91 -1.53 16.24 9.46
CA LEU A 91 -2.76 15.67 8.91
C LEU A 91 -3.66 15.06 10.00
N HIS A 92 -3.16 14.99 11.25
CA HIS A 92 -3.86 14.41 12.40
C HIS A 92 -4.24 12.94 12.22
N GLY A 93 -3.59 12.24 11.27
CA GLY A 93 -3.82 10.86 10.95
C GLY A 93 -2.74 9.91 11.50
N SER A 94 -2.88 8.64 11.22
CA SER A 94 -1.93 7.60 11.62
C SER A 94 -1.68 6.61 10.49
N LEU A 95 -0.47 6.03 10.49
CA LEU A 95 -0.08 4.96 9.58
C LEU A 95 0.29 3.71 10.36
N ASN A 96 0.01 2.54 9.80
CA ASN A 96 0.48 1.27 10.34
C ASN A 96 1.75 0.82 9.63
N TYR A 97 2.80 0.50 10.37
CA TYR A 97 3.99 -0.10 9.79
C TYR A 97 3.75 -1.58 9.52
N LEU A 98 3.62 -1.96 8.25
CA LEU A 98 3.45 -3.37 7.88
C LEU A 98 4.78 -4.11 7.87
N GLY A 99 5.86 -3.43 7.44
CA GLY A 99 7.21 -3.97 7.41
C GLY A 99 8.04 -3.42 6.25
N MET A 100 9.11 -4.15 5.90
CA MET A 100 10.07 -3.68 4.90
C MET A 100 10.43 -4.76 3.88
N ILE A 101 10.85 -4.31 2.69
CA ILE A 101 11.45 -5.14 1.64
C ILE A 101 12.90 -4.69 1.48
N PRO A 102 13.89 -5.58 1.72
CA PRO A 102 15.29 -5.20 1.63
C PRO A 102 15.73 -5.00 0.18
N GLN A 103 16.76 -4.17 -0.02
CA GLN A 103 17.50 -4.11 -1.26
C GLN A 103 18.07 -5.49 -1.57
N ASP A 104 17.72 -6.05 -2.73
CA ASP A 104 18.05 -7.42 -3.09
C ASP A 104 18.32 -7.57 -4.59
N ALA A 105 19.54 -8.00 -4.93
CA ALA A 105 19.93 -8.26 -6.31
C ALA A 105 19.11 -9.40 -6.96
N ALA A 106 18.58 -10.33 -6.15
CA ALA A 106 17.69 -11.37 -6.65
C ALA A 106 16.38 -10.79 -7.19
N LEU A 107 15.79 -9.83 -6.45
CA LEU A 107 14.59 -9.11 -6.90
C LEU A 107 14.87 -8.34 -8.19
N GLU A 108 15.99 -7.63 -8.27
CA GLU A 108 16.36 -6.88 -9.48
C GLU A 108 16.53 -7.80 -10.70
N ARG A 109 17.14 -8.96 -10.53
CA ARG A 109 17.26 -9.97 -11.60
C ARG A 109 15.88 -10.50 -12.03
N ALA A 110 15.01 -10.81 -11.06
CA ALA A 110 13.67 -11.31 -11.33
C ALA A 110 12.86 -10.30 -12.15
N VAL A 111 12.90 -9.01 -11.76
CA VAL A 111 12.24 -7.91 -12.48
C VAL A 111 12.74 -7.81 -13.93
N ARG A 112 14.07 -7.84 -14.16
CA ARG A 112 14.65 -7.82 -15.51
C ARG A 112 14.22 -9.01 -16.36
N GLN A 113 13.95 -10.15 -15.72
CA GLN A 113 13.47 -11.37 -16.38
C GLN A 113 11.95 -11.43 -16.49
N GLN A 114 11.23 -10.40 -16.04
CA GLN A 114 9.76 -10.37 -15.98
C GLN A 114 9.17 -11.56 -15.21
N LYS A 115 9.82 -11.95 -14.11
CA LYS A 115 9.39 -13.04 -13.22
C LYS A 115 9.20 -12.50 -11.81
N THR A 116 8.30 -13.10 -11.06
CA THR A 116 8.17 -12.80 -9.64
C THR A 116 9.31 -13.45 -8.85
N VAL A 117 9.91 -12.70 -7.94
CA VAL A 117 11.02 -13.21 -7.12
C VAL A 117 10.57 -14.35 -6.20
N THR A 118 9.33 -14.33 -5.73
CA THR A 118 8.74 -15.38 -4.89
C THR A 118 8.66 -16.73 -5.58
N MET A 119 8.56 -16.75 -6.93
CA MET A 119 8.54 -17.97 -7.73
C MET A 119 9.93 -18.35 -8.25
N SER A 120 10.76 -17.36 -8.64
CA SER A 120 12.06 -17.61 -9.26
C SER A 120 13.18 -17.85 -8.25
N ASP A 121 13.11 -17.25 -7.06
CA ASP A 121 14.05 -17.41 -5.95
C ASP A 121 13.33 -17.25 -4.60
N PRO A 122 12.58 -18.26 -4.16
CA PRO A 122 11.80 -18.20 -2.92
C PRO A 122 12.63 -17.96 -1.65
N ASN A 123 13.94 -18.29 -1.70
CA ASN A 123 14.85 -18.10 -0.59
C ASN A 123 15.52 -16.73 -0.55
N ALA A 124 15.31 -15.89 -1.57
CA ALA A 124 15.81 -14.54 -1.59
C ALA A 124 15.29 -13.72 -0.39
N LYS A 125 16.08 -12.75 0.07
CA LYS A 125 15.68 -11.90 1.22
C LYS A 125 14.39 -11.16 0.94
N SER A 126 14.23 -10.63 -0.27
CA SER A 126 13.02 -9.93 -0.70
C SER A 126 11.81 -10.85 -0.81
N ALA A 127 11.99 -12.09 -1.31
CA ALA A 127 10.90 -13.05 -1.42
C ALA A 127 10.34 -13.42 -0.03
N ARG A 128 11.21 -13.67 0.94
CA ARG A 128 10.82 -13.95 2.33
C ARG A 128 10.12 -12.75 2.97
N ALA A 129 10.67 -11.54 2.77
CA ALA A 129 10.06 -10.33 3.29
C ALA A 129 8.65 -10.11 2.71
N ILE A 130 8.45 -10.31 1.41
CA ILE A 130 7.13 -10.21 0.76
C ILE A 130 6.15 -11.24 1.34
N SER A 131 6.60 -12.47 1.59
CA SER A 131 5.76 -13.50 2.21
C SER A 131 5.38 -13.13 3.64
N GLU A 132 6.32 -12.62 4.45
CA GLU A 132 6.04 -12.12 5.81
C GLU A 132 5.01 -10.97 5.79
N LEU A 133 5.13 -10.01 4.85
CA LEU A 133 4.17 -8.91 4.70
C LEU A 133 2.78 -9.44 4.35
N ALA A 134 2.70 -10.42 3.44
CA ALA A 134 1.43 -11.04 3.08
C ALA A 134 0.79 -11.74 4.28
N ASP A 135 1.56 -12.49 5.07
CA ASP A 135 1.06 -13.15 6.27
C ASP A 135 0.57 -12.14 7.31
N HIS A 136 1.28 -11.03 7.52
CA HIS A 136 0.86 -9.97 8.43
C HIS A 136 -0.45 -9.32 7.98
N LEU A 137 -0.58 -9.03 6.69
CA LEU A 137 -1.79 -8.46 6.12
C LEU A 137 -2.97 -9.42 6.27
N LEU A 138 -2.82 -10.68 5.91
CA LEU A 138 -3.87 -11.71 6.02
C LEU A 138 -4.33 -11.93 7.46
N ASN A 139 -3.41 -11.95 8.43
CA ASN A 139 -3.73 -12.12 9.83
C ASN A 139 -4.39 -10.87 10.43
N GLY A 140 -4.00 -9.67 10.00
CA GLY A 140 -4.62 -8.40 10.39
C GLY A 140 -6.04 -8.27 9.84
N THR A 141 -6.25 -8.62 8.57
CA THR A 141 -7.54 -8.50 7.88
C THR A 141 -8.59 -9.46 8.42
N ARG A 142 -8.20 -10.67 8.86
CA ARG A 142 -9.14 -11.65 9.46
C ARG A 142 -9.87 -11.14 10.71
N GLN A 143 -9.38 -10.08 11.34
CA GLN A 143 -10.00 -9.52 12.55
C GLN A 143 -10.99 -8.38 12.30
N LYS A 144 -11.13 -7.85 11.07
CA LYS A 144 -11.75 -6.53 10.85
C LYS A 144 -12.79 -6.40 9.74
N THR A 145 -13.29 -7.38 9.03
CA THR A 145 -14.07 -7.07 7.83
C THR A 145 -15.60 -7.21 7.94
N PRO A 146 -16.33 -6.07 7.87
CA PRO A 146 -17.55 -6.00 7.07
C PRO A 146 -17.22 -5.51 5.64
N VAL A 147 -17.67 -6.26 4.63
CA VAL A 147 -17.56 -5.89 3.20
C VAL A 147 -18.23 -4.53 2.98
N ARG A 148 -17.47 -3.53 2.50
CA ARG A 148 -18.01 -2.20 2.17
C ARG A 148 -18.84 -2.26 0.89
N TRP A 149 -20.06 -1.74 0.94
CA TRP A 149 -20.97 -1.59 -0.21
C TRP A 149 -20.40 -0.64 -1.29
N GLY A 150 -19.45 0.24 -0.95
CA GLY A 150 -18.84 1.23 -1.85
C GLY A 150 -18.10 0.62 -3.05
N ILE A 151 -17.45 -0.52 -2.89
CA ILE A 151 -16.73 -1.20 -3.99
C ILE A 151 -17.70 -1.65 -5.08
N ALA A 152 -18.89 -2.16 -4.73
CA ALA A 152 -19.89 -2.57 -5.70
C ALA A 152 -20.46 -1.38 -6.49
N GLN A 153 -20.63 -0.22 -5.87
CA GLN A 153 -21.06 1.02 -6.53
C GLN A 153 -19.99 1.57 -7.47
N MET A 154 -18.71 1.53 -7.06
CA MET A 154 -17.59 1.96 -7.89
C MET A 154 -17.47 1.13 -9.16
N PHE A 155 -17.56 -0.21 -9.06
CA PHE A 155 -17.56 -1.08 -10.24
C PHE A 155 -18.79 -0.87 -11.14
N SER A 156 -19.96 -0.56 -10.58
CA SER A 156 -21.15 -0.26 -11.38
C SER A 156 -21.03 1.05 -12.17
N SER A 157 -20.43 2.10 -11.58
CA SER A 157 -20.18 3.37 -12.29
C SER A 157 -19.10 3.24 -13.37
N PHE A 158 -18.08 2.42 -13.13
CA PHE A 158 -17.03 2.13 -14.12
C PHE A 158 -17.58 1.35 -15.34
N LEU A 159 -18.53 0.45 -15.13
CA LEU A 159 -19.17 -0.32 -16.21
C LEU A 159 -20.23 0.50 -16.96
N SER A 160 -20.87 1.47 -16.31
CA SER A 160 -21.89 2.33 -16.95
C SER A 160 -21.31 3.44 -17.81
N ASN A 161 -20.06 3.90 -17.54
CA ASN A 161 -19.38 4.95 -18.30
C ASN A 161 -18.65 4.43 -19.57
N ARG A 162 -18.82 3.17 -19.93
CA ARG A 162 -18.25 2.52 -21.15
C ARG A 162 -19.27 2.33 -22.27
N LYS A 163 -20.29 3.20 -22.33
CA LYS A 163 -21.18 3.26 -23.50
C LYS A 163 -20.96 4.55 -24.28
#